data_c5fce7246e46f134a30cd9366239f72c
#
_entry.id   c5fce7246e46f134a30cd9366239f72c
#
_cell.length_a   1.000
_cell.length_b   1.000
_cell.length_c   1.000
_cell.angle_alpha   90.00
_cell.angle_beta   90.00
_cell.angle_gamma   90.00
#
_symmetry.space_group_name_H-M   'P 1'
#
loop_
_entity.id
_entity.type
_entity.pdbx_description
1 polymer ?
#
loop_
_entity_poly.entity_id
_entity_poly.type
_entity_poly.pdbx_seq_one_letter_code
_entity_poly.pdbx_strand_id
1 'polypeptide(L)'
;PAKGGNACVILGETDVNFRDAVRIPGFKPFDFAKPEEDMATFKAVKTYADRIKKHDCIALAELVHCGKEKVPFNDQQEAIGPVDCVNSAGVPVRAMTKDDMDRIANDFAVAAVYMQKAGFDGILVHGGHGFIFTQYLSPLMNTRTDEYGGSLENRAKFPIQICKAIREAVGPDFLFELRIDGTDHQPGGITPEETGEFIQMVEQYITSVHVTCGIYEESVKSGTESSMFHEHGLNIGPASIIKKYTSLPVGAVGGINSPEQVDQAIADGKIDFAIFGRQMLADPDFAQKCMNGDEAQIRRCLRCYKCFPGSPEEGYDDLPFTSEQLAVYVGHCTINPMAHLPFDIEQLPAAEKGSQKVLIVGGGIAGIQAAITAAERGHKVTLAEKSDKLGGLLYFTDVDIDKPDLRNFKDMMIREVKRHDVEILMN
;
A
#
# COMPACT_ATOMS: atom_id res chain seq x y z
N PRO A 1 1.91 9.87 -7.84
CA PRO A 1 1.61 10.36 -6.48
C PRO A 1 2.42 11.60 -6.10
N ALA A 2 3.78 11.59 -6.17
CA ALA A 2 4.59 12.75 -5.79
C ALA A 2 4.21 14.01 -6.58
N LYS A 3 4.14 13.94 -7.91
CA LYS A 3 3.66 15.03 -8.77
C LYS A 3 2.22 15.46 -8.44
N GLY A 4 1.39 14.57 -7.92
CA GLY A 4 0.00 14.82 -7.53
C GLY A 4 -0.16 15.44 -6.14
N GLY A 5 0.92 15.96 -5.53
CA GLY A 5 0.85 16.77 -4.31
C GLY A 5 0.92 15.98 -3.00
N ASN A 6 1.28 14.68 -3.03
CA ASN A 6 1.48 13.93 -1.79
C ASN A 6 2.74 14.42 -1.06
N ALA A 7 2.65 14.59 0.26
CA ALA A 7 3.76 15.03 1.10
C ALA A 7 4.85 13.96 1.23
N CYS A 8 4.47 12.69 1.18
CA CYS A 8 5.37 11.55 1.27
C CYS A 8 4.94 10.45 0.31
N VAL A 9 5.93 9.78 -0.31
CA VAL A 9 5.72 8.58 -1.12
C VAL A 9 6.64 7.48 -0.61
N ILE A 10 6.06 6.31 -0.37
CA ILE A 10 6.76 5.13 0.11
C ILE A 10 6.96 4.18 -1.07
N LEU A 11 8.21 3.85 -1.39
CA LEU A 11 8.55 2.77 -2.31
C LEU A 11 8.42 1.45 -1.53
N GLY A 12 7.42 0.68 -1.80
CA GLY A 12 7.22 -0.62 -1.18
C GLY A 12 7.55 -1.73 -2.18
N GLU A 13 7.59 -2.91 -1.77
CA GLU A 13 8.02 -3.65 -0.60
C GLU A 13 9.42 -4.16 -0.88
N THR A 14 10.39 -4.03 0.04
CA THR A 14 11.78 -4.45 -0.18
C THR A 14 12.19 -5.44 0.90
N ASP A 15 12.44 -6.69 0.52
CA ASP A 15 12.92 -7.71 1.42
C ASP A 15 14.35 -7.43 1.88
N VAL A 16 14.62 -7.49 3.19
CA VAL A 16 15.92 -7.11 3.78
C VAL A 16 17.04 -8.10 3.49
N ASN A 17 16.72 -9.32 3.07
CA ASN A 17 17.70 -10.30 2.60
C ASN A 17 17.04 -11.33 1.67
N PHE A 18 17.87 -12.09 0.92
CA PHE A 18 17.40 -13.10 -0.02
C PHE A 18 17.22 -14.50 0.63
N ARG A 19 17.85 -14.75 1.77
CA ARG A 19 17.88 -16.07 2.40
C ARG A 19 16.53 -16.47 2.96
N ASP A 20 15.93 -15.64 3.79
CA ASP A 20 14.74 -15.95 4.57
C ASP A 20 13.67 -14.84 4.60
N ALA A 21 13.94 -13.66 4.00
CA ALA A 21 12.98 -12.57 3.93
C ALA A 21 12.11 -12.60 2.67
N VAL A 22 12.64 -12.97 1.51
CA VAL A 22 11.94 -12.88 0.21
C VAL A 22 10.74 -13.81 0.15
N ARG A 23 9.57 -13.23 -0.11
CA ARG A 23 8.30 -13.96 -0.23
C ARG A 23 7.96 -14.34 -1.67
N ILE A 24 8.27 -13.48 -2.64
CA ILE A 24 7.85 -13.64 -4.05
C ILE A 24 8.97 -14.27 -4.88
N PRO A 25 8.70 -15.36 -5.65
CA PRO A 25 9.68 -15.96 -6.54
C PRO A 25 10.11 -14.99 -7.65
N GLY A 26 11.35 -15.15 -8.13
CA GLY A 26 11.84 -14.49 -9.35
C GLY A 26 12.61 -13.19 -9.11
N PHE A 27 12.73 -12.69 -7.88
CA PHE A 27 13.65 -11.60 -7.59
C PHE A 27 15.11 -12.11 -7.60
N LYS A 28 15.97 -11.37 -8.29
CA LYS A 28 17.41 -11.63 -8.29
C LYS A 28 17.96 -11.38 -6.88
N PRO A 29 18.81 -12.27 -6.35
CA PRO A 29 19.52 -12.01 -5.11
C PRO A 29 20.24 -10.69 -5.14
N PHE A 30 20.09 -9.91 -4.06
CA PHE A 30 20.71 -8.62 -3.90
C PHE A 30 21.36 -8.52 -2.52
N ASP A 31 22.62 -8.10 -2.47
CA ASP A 31 23.36 -7.93 -1.21
C ASP A 31 23.45 -6.43 -0.86
N PHE A 32 22.65 -6.00 0.06
CA PHE A 32 22.65 -4.61 0.56
C PHE A 32 23.99 -4.18 1.19
N ALA A 33 24.78 -5.15 1.68
CA ALA A 33 26.09 -4.86 2.24
C ALA A 33 27.12 -4.50 1.16
N LYS A 34 26.88 -4.90 -0.09
CA LYS A 34 27.82 -4.77 -1.21
C LYS A 34 27.17 -4.13 -2.43
N PRO A 35 26.72 -2.88 -2.34
CA PRO A 35 26.06 -2.20 -3.47
C PRO A 35 26.95 -2.10 -4.72
N GLU A 36 28.28 -2.12 -4.56
CA GLU A 36 29.26 -2.10 -5.64
C GLU A 36 29.23 -3.36 -6.52
N GLU A 37 28.73 -4.49 -6.00
CA GLU A 37 28.57 -5.73 -6.77
C GLU A 37 27.37 -5.68 -7.74
N ASP A 38 26.39 -4.78 -7.49
CA ASP A 38 25.25 -4.53 -8.39
C ASP A 38 24.91 -3.04 -8.50
N MET A 39 25.80 -2.27 -9.11
CA MET A 39 25.60 -0.84 -9.33
C MET A 39 24.40 -0.50 -10.23
N ALA A 40 23.91 -1.43 -11.04
CA ALA A 40 22.74 -1.18 -11.87
C ALA A 40 21.47 -1.09 -10.99
N THR A 41 21.30 -2.02 -10.07
CA THR A 41 20.21 -1.99 -9.08
C THR A 41 20.32 -0.78 -8.15
N PHE A 42 21.53 -0.45 -7.64
CA PHE A 42 21.73 0.74 -6.82
C PHE A 42 21.30 2.03 -7.52
N LYS A 43 21.70 2.21 -8.80
CA LYS A 43 21.31 3.37 -9.61
C LYS A 43 19.81 3.41 -9.86
N ALA A 44 19.16 2.27 -10.08
CA ALA A 44 17.72 2.20 -10.24
C ALA A 44 16.99 2.65 -8.97
N VAL A 45 17.39 2.13 -7.81
CA VAL A 45 16.85 2.50 -6.49
C VAL A 45 17.05 4.00 -6.22
N LYS A 46 18.27 4.51 -6.48
CA LYS A 46 18.55 5.95 -6.38
C LYS A 46 17.64 6.78 -7.29
N THR A 47 17.38 6.32 -8.52
CA THR A 47 16.52 7.01 -9.47
C THR A 47 15.09 7.15 -8.95
N TYR A 48 14.57 6.17 -8.18
CA TYR A 48 13.26 6.28 -7.53
C TYR A 48 13.27 7.42 -6.49
N ALA A 49 14.25 7.47 -5.61
CA ALA A 49 14.37 8.53 -4.63
C ALA A 49 14.43 9.91 -5.31
N ASP A 50 15.30 10.07 -6.31
CA ASP A 50 15.48 11.33 -7.05
C ASP A 50 14.17 11.76 -7.76
N ARG A 51 13.41 10.83 -8.34
CA ARG A 51 12.13 11.11 -9.01
C ARG A 51 11.03 11.53 -8.04
N ILE A 52 10.99 10.98 -6.84
CA ILE A 52 10.03 11.39 -5.80
C ILE A 52 10.39 12.80 -5.32
N LYS A 53 11.65 13.00 -4.94
CA LYS A 53 12.14 14.23 -4.31
C LYS A 53 12.12 15.45 -5.24
N LYS A 54 12.20 15.28 -6.55
CA LYS A 54 12.07 16.41 -7.51
C LYS A 54 10.72 17.14 -7.45
N HIS A 55 9.73 16.57 -6.75
CA HIS A 55 8.41 17.16 -6.56
C HIS A 55 8.19 17.70 -5.13
N ASP A 56 9.28 17.98 -4.40
CA ASP A 56 9.23 18.44 -2.99
C ASP A 56 8.46 17.45 -2.09
N CYS A 57 8.71 16.17 -2.31
CA CYS A 57 8.02 15.06 -1.66
C CYS A 57 9.03 14.20 -0.91
N ILE A 58 8.73 13.82 0.32
CA ILE A 58 9.53 12.90 1.14
C ILE A 58 9.54 11.52 0.48
N ALA A 59 10.72 10.93 0.33
CA ALA A 59 10.90 9.59 -0.20
C ALA A 59 11.25 8.60 0.92
N LEU A 60 10.37 7.64 1.21
CA LEU A 60 10.64 6.51 2.10
C LEU A 60 10.76 5.22 1.29
N ALA A 61 11.54 4.26 1.81
CA ALA A 61 11.61 2.89 1.28
C ALA A 61 11.06 1.90 2.32
N GLU A 62 10.12 1.04 1.91
CA GLU A 62 9.55 0.01 2.79
C GLU A 62 10.48 -1.20 2.86
N LEU A 63 10.87 -1.59 4.08
CA LEU A 63 11.69 -2.75 4.40
C LEU A 63 10.86 -3.82 5.10
N VAL A 64 10.99 -5.07 4.68
CA VAL A 64 10.18 -6.17 5.18
C VAL A 64 10.98 -7.47 5.38
N HIS A 65 10.50 -8.31 6.28
CA HIS A 65 10.90 -9.71 6.45
C HIS A 65 9.67 -10.56 6.69
N CYS A 66 9.35 -11.46 5.75
CA CYS A 66 8.11 -12.24 5.82
C CYS A 66 8.08 -13.32 6.93
N GLY A 67 9.25 -13.66 7.50
CA GLY A 67 9.34 -14.65 8.58
C GLY A 67 8.76 -16.00 8.15
N LYS A 68 7.84 -16.55 8.95
CA LYS A 68 7.19 -17.85 8.70
C LYS A 68 6.43 -17.96 7.39
N GLU A 69 6.01 -16.80 6.80
CA GLU A 69 5.26 -16.79 5.54
C GLU A 69 6.15 -17.04 4.30
N LYS A 70 7.43 -17.30 4.50
CA LYS A 70 8.37 -17.66 3.45
C LYS A 70 8.00 -18.96 2.76
N VAL A 71 7.99 -18.94 1.42
CA VAL A 71 7.99 -20.13 0.58
C VAL A 71 9.37 -20.21 -0.09
N PRO A 72 10.24 -21.18 0.31
CA PRO A 72 11.56 -21.34 -0.29
C PRO A 72 11.47 -21.72 -1.78
N PHE A 73 12.32 -21.14 -2.61
CA PHE A 73 12.41 -21.45 -4.06
C PHE A 73 13.61 -22.33 -4.40
N ASN A 74 14.52 -22.52 -3.46
CA ASN A 74 15.71 -23.36 -3.60
C ASN A 74 16.24 -23.78 -2.23
N ASP A 75 17.20 -24.70 -2.23
CA ASP A 75 17.79 -25.30 -1.03
C ASP A 75 18.61 -24.33 -0.14
N GLN A 76 18.89 -23.12 -0.62
CA GLN A 76 19.60 -22.09 0.15
C GLN A 76 18.65 -21.20 0.99
N GLN A 77 17.35 -21.41 0.86
CA GLN A 77 16.32 -20.65 1.52
C GLN A 77 15.58 -21.50 2.54
N GLU A 78 15.15 -20.88 3.62
CA GLU A 78 14.37 -21.53 4.68
C GLU A 78 13.25 -20.61 5.16
N ALA A 79 12.15 -21.18 5.65
CA ALA A 79 11.13 -20.46 6.39
C ALA A 79 11.50 -20.51 7.87
N ILE A 80 11.56 -19.34 8.51
CA ILE A 80 11.89 -19.22 9.93
C ILE A 80 10.87 -18.32 10.63
N GLY A 81 10.57 -18.63 11.88
CA GLY A 81 9.57 -17.88 12.65
C GLY A 81 9.81 -17.99 14.15
N PRO A 82 8.91 -17.49 15.00
CA PRO A 82 9.08 -17.59 16.45
C PRO A 82 9.17 -19.03 16.96
N VAL A 83 8.43 -19.95 16.35
CA VAL A 83 8.31 -21.35 16.78
C VAL A 83 8.35 -22.30 15.58
N ASP A 84 8.67 -23.56 15.82
CA ASP A 84 8.54 -24.61 14.82
C ASP A 84 7.05 -24.81 14.49
N CYS A 85 6.71 -24.74 13.22
CA CYS A 85 5.34 -24.94 12.73
C CYS A 85 5.33 -25.33 11.25
N VAL A 86 4.14 -25.42 10.67
CA VAL A 86 3.93 -25.49 9.22
C VAL A 86 3.14 -24.25 8.84
N ASN A 87 3.57 -23.50 7.83
CA ASN A 87 2.88 -22.28 7.39
C ASN A 87 1.65 -22.58 6.51
N SER A 88 0.94 -21.56 6.11
CA SER A 88 -0.28 -21.68 5.28
C SER A 88 -0.05 -22.35 3.91
N ALA A 89 1.18 -22.30 3.38
CA ALA A 89 1.58 -22.97 2.14
C ALA A 89 2.06 -24.42 2.36
N GLY A 90 1.95 -24.97 3.58
CA GLY A 90 2.41 -26.33 3.90
C GLY A 90 3.93 -26.48 4.07
N VAL A 91 4.66 -25.36 4.18
CA VAL A 91 6.13 -25.36 4.33
C VAL A 91 6.52 -25.50 5.80
N PRO A 92 7.46 -26.40 6.15
CA PRO A 92 8.04 -26.47 7.49
C PRO A 92 8.76 -25.15 7.84
N VAL A 93 8.46 -24.62 9.01
CA VAL A 93 9.07 -23.41 9.58
C VAL A 93 9.94 -23.82 10.75
N ARG A 94 11.19 -23.36 10.75
CA ARG A 94 12.11 -23.57 11.87
C ARG A 94 12.01 -22.41 12.88
N ALA A 95 12.01 -22.73 14.16
CA ALA A 95 12.12 -21.74 15.22
C ALA A 95 13.45 -20.97 15.12
N MET A 96 13.39 -19.64 15.22
CA MET A 96 14.56 -18.77 15.21
C MET A 96 15.42 -18.98 16.46
N THR A 97 16.72 -19.09 16.25
CA THR A 97 17.74 -18.99 17.28
C THR A 97 18.05 -17.52 17.59
N LYS A 98 18.81 -17.29 18.66
CA LYS A 98 19.32 -15.94 18.96
C LYS A 98 20.22 -15.40 17.85
N ASP A 99 21.04 -16.26 17.24
CA ASP A 99 21.93 -15.88 16.12
C ASP A 99 21.12 -15.47 14.88
N ASP A 100 19.97 -16.12 14.62
CA ASP A 100 19.05 -15.70 13.55
C ASP A 100 18.49 -14.30 13.83
N MET A 101 18.05 -14.04 15.07
CA MET A 101 17.52 -12.74 15.47
C MET A 101 18.58 -11.63 15.36
N ASP A 102 19.81 -11.89 15.83
CA ASP A 102 20.94 -10.95 15.74
C ASP A 102 21.28 -10.64 14.26
N ARG A 103 21.30 -11.67 13.41
CA ARG A 103 21.53 -11.52 11.96
C ARG A 103 20.42 -10.72 11.29
N ILE A 104 19.15 -11.05 11.53
CA ILE A 104 18.01 -10.33 10.91
C ILE A 104 17.98 -8.87 11.34
N ALA A 105 18.25 -8.57 12.61
CA ALA A 105 18.33 -7.20 13.07
C ALA A 105 19.44 -6.42 12.32
N ASN A 106 20.59 -7.07 12.07
CA ASN A 106 21.65 -6.52 11.24
C ASN A 106 21.24 -6.35 9.78
N ASP A 107 20.51 -7.32 9.18
CA ASP A 107 20.02 -7.24 7.80
C ASP A 107 19.11 -6.01 7.59
N PHE A 108 18.21 -5.72 8.53
CA PHE A 108 17.41 -4.48 8.52
C PHE A 108 18.27 -3.23 8.59
N ALA A 109 19.28 -3.21 9.47
CA ALA A 109 20.17 -2.07 9.62
C ALA A 109 20.98 -1.81 8.34
N VAL A 110 21.52 -2.87 7.73
CA VAL A 110 22.28 -2.80 6.47
C VAL A 110 21.40 -2.32 5.31
N ALA A 111 20.16 -2.84 5.19
CA ALA A 111 19.22 -2.39 4.18
C ALA A 111 18.83 -0.91 4.38
N ALA A 112 18.63 -0.47 5.62
CA ALA A 112 18.35 0.93 5.94
C ALA A 112 19.50 1.87 5.54
N VAL A 113 20.75 1.51 5.83
CA VAL A 113 21.95 2.26 5.40
C VAL A 113 22.07 2.31 3.88
N TYR A 114 21.71 1.22 3.19
CA TYR A 114 21.69 1.20 1.74
C TYR A 114 20.68 2.22 1.18
N MET A 115 19.45 2.27 1.73
CA MET A 115 18.42 3.23 1.29
C MET A 115 18.84 4.66 1.59
N GLN A 116 19.49 4.91 2.74
CA GLN A 116 20.07 6.21 3.06
C GLN A 116 21.13 6.65 2.02
N LYS A 117 22.05 5.75 1.65
CA LYS A 117 23.05 6.01 0.60
C LYS A 117 22.43 6.21 -0.78
N ALA A 118 21.30 5.55 -1.08
CA ALA A 118 20.54 5.74 -2.31
C ALA A 118 19.78 7.07 -2.35
N GLY A 119 19.76 7.85 -1.26
CA GLY A 119 19.19 9.20 -1.23
C GLY A 119 17.74 9.27 -0.78
N PHE A 120 17.17 8.21 -0.19
CA PHE A 120 15.90 8.29 0.52
C PHE A 120 16.02 9.17 1.76
N ASP A 121 14.93 9.80 2.17
CA ASP A 121 14.85 10.62 3.37
C ASP A 121 14.61 9.78 4.63
N GLY A 122 14.17 8.52 4.42
CA GLY A 122 13.90 7.57 5.49
C GLY A 122 13.47 6.21 4.99
N ILE A 123 13.08 5.39 5.93
CA ILE A 123 12.49 4.07 5.70
C ILE A 123 11.13 3.94 6.39
N LEU A 124 10.32 3.02 5.87
CA LEU A 124 9.22 2.41 6.59
C LEU A 124 9.59 0.96 6.89
N VAL A 125 9.49 0.52 8.13
CA VAL A 125 9.59 -0.92 8.46
C VAL A 125 8.19 -1.51 8.49
N HIS A 126 7.97 -2.55 7.68
CA HIS A 126 6.71 -3.27 7.64
C HIS A 126 6.63 -4.26 8.80
N GLY A 127 6.00 -3.83 9.89
CA GLY A 127 5.83 -4.60 11.11
C GLY A 127 4.43 -5.20 11.30
N GLY A 128 3.57 -5.14 10.27
CA GLY A 128 2.19 -5.64 10.31
C GLY A 128 1.95 -6.90 9.48
N HIS A 129 0.67 -7.23 9.34
CA HIS A 129 0.11 -8.23 8.41
C HIS A 129 0.57 -9.68 8.62
N GLY A 130 1.00 -10.05 9.84
CA GLY A 130 1.48 -11.39 10.11
C GLY A 130 2.95 -11.61 9.70
N PHE A 131 3.71 -10.54 9.39
CA PHE A 131 5.16 -10.61 9.15
C PHE A 131 5.95 -10.60 10.45
N ILE A 132 7.27 -10.51 10.37
CA ILE A 132 8.18 -10.82 11.48
C ILE A 132 7.84 -10.10 12.80
N PHE A 133 7.42 -8.83 12.78
CA PHE A 133 7.02 -8.10 13.97
C PHE A 133 5.70 -8.66 14.55
N THR A 134 4.66 -8.80 13.72
CA THR A 134 3.38 -9.39 14.15
C THR A 134 3.61 -10.80 14.70
N GLN A 135 4.47 -11.62 14.04
CA GLN A 135 4.75 -12.98 14.47
C GLN A 135 5.34 -13.02 15.87
N TYR A 136 6.16 -12.05 16.25
CA TYR A 136 6.72 -11.98 17.60
C TYR A 136 5.76 -11.32 18.60
N LEU A 137 5.06 -10.26 18.21
CA LEU A 137 4.19 -9.48 19.09
C LEU A 137 2.86 -10.18 19.38
N SER A 138 2.28 -10.87 18.38
CA SER A 138 0.98 -11.56 18.56
C SER A 138 1.11 -12.82 19.42
N PRO A 139 0.33 -12.96 20.49
CA PRO A 139 0.32 -14.17 21.30
C PRO A 139 -0.25 -15.39 20.55
N LEU A 140 -0.98 -15.17 19.44
CA LEU A 140 -1.45 -16.26 18.57
C LEU A 140 -0.31 -16.94 17.81
N MET A 141 0.74 -16.20 17.47
CA MET A 141 1.86 -16.68 16.66
C MET A 141 3.09 -16.97 17.50
N ASN A 142 3.31 -16.22 18.57
CA ASN A 142 4.44 -16.38 19.47
C ASN A 142 4.05 -17.20 20.72
N THR A 143 4.15 -18.51 20.60
CA THR A 143 3.91 -19.45 21.72
C THR A 143 5.21 -19.88 22.42
N ARG A 144 6.30 -19.11 22.27
CA ARG A 144 7.59 -19.37 22.94
C ARG A 144 7.44 -19.35 24.46
N THR A 145 8.23 -20.18 25.14
CA THR A 145 8.29 -20.27 26.60
C THR A 145 9.59 -19.73 27.17
N ASP A 146 10.49 -19.25 26.32
CA ASP A 146 11.75 -18.63 26.69
C ASP A 146 11.60 -17.10 26.90
N GLU A 147 12.71 -16.40 27.01
CA GLU A 147 12.74 -14.94 27.24
C GLU A 147 12.16 -14.08 26.10
N TYR A 148 11.76 -14.68 24.97
CA TYR A 148 11.15 -14.02 23.82
C TYR A 148 9.64 -14.29 23.68
N GLY A 149 9.02 -14.97 24.65
CA GLY A 149 7.61 -15.34 24.64
C GLY A 149 6.88 -15.04 25.93
N GLY A 150 5.56 -15.23 25.95
CA GLY A 150 4.70 -14.97 27.09
C GLY A 150 4.29 -13.51 27.21
N SER A 151 4.85 -12.72 28.15
CA SER A 151 4.45 -11.32 28.34
C SER A 151 4.78 -10.43 27.13
N LEU A 152 4.11 -9.29 27.01
CA LEU A 152 4.37 -8.33 25.92
C LEU A 152 5.83 -7.87 25.92
N GLU A 153 6.42 -7.61 27.08
CA GLU A 153 7.83 -7.18 27.19
C GLU A 153 8.78 -8.24 26.62
N ASN A 154 8.49 -9.52 26.81
CA ASN A 154 9.27 -10.60 26.24
C ASN A 154 9.07 -10.72 24.74
N ARG A 155 7.83 -10.70 24.28
CA ARG A 155 7.46 -10.74 22.85
C ARG A 155 8.04 -9.55 22.08
N ALA A 156 8.19 -8.39 22.71
CA ALA A 156 8.73 -7.17 22.14
C ALA A 156 10.26 -7.15 22.00
N LYS A 157 11.01 -8.00 22.71
CA LYS A 157 12.49 -7.95 22.74
C LYS A 157 13.12 -7.97 21.35
N PHE A 158 12.69 -8.87 20.48
CA PHE A 158 13.26 -8.96 19.13
C PHE A 158 12.82 -7.79 18.22
N PRO A 159 11.56 -7.40 18.15
CA PRO A 159 11.14 -6.16 17.48
C PRO A 159 11.91 -4.91 17.96
N ILE A 160 12.13 -4.75 19.26
CA ILE A 160 12.94 -3.65 19.83
C ILE A 160 14.38 -3.73 19.33
N GLN A 161 14.96 -4.93 19.29
CA GLN A 161 16.33 -5.14 18.81
C GLN A 161 16.49 -4.68 17.35
N ILE A 162 15.52 -4.97 16.47
CA ILE A 162 15.50 -4.49 15.08
C ILE A 162 15.44 -2.97 15.04
N CYS A 163 14.49 -2.35 15.76
CA CYS A 163 14.35 -0.89 15.79
C CYS A 163 15.63 -0.19 16.27
N LYS A 164 16.25 -0.72 17.31
CA LYS A 164 17.50 -0.23 17.85
C LYS A 164 18.65 -0.34 16.85
N ALA A 165 18.83 -1.51 16.23
CA ALA A 165 19.90 -1.74 15.25
C ALA A 165 19.80 -0.78 14.05
N ILE A 166 18.59 -0.57 13.54
CA ILE A 166 18.35 0.42 12.48
C ILE A 166 18.76 1.81 12.92
N ARG A 167 18.24 2.30 14.06
CA ARG A 167 18.50 3.66 14.54
C ARG A 167 19.98 3.92 14.81
N GLU A 168 20.69 2.95 15.39
CA GLU A 168 22.13 3.04 15.61
C GLU A 168 22.91 3.11 14.29
N ALA A 169 22.45 2.44 13.23
CA ALA A 169 23.13 2.42 11.94
C ALA A 169 22.90 3.67 11.09
N VAL A 170 21.68 4.23 11.09
CA VAL A 170 21.33 5.38 10.21
C VAL A 170 21.46 6.73 10.89
N GLY A 171 21.65 6.78 12.21
CA GLY A 171 21.73 8.04 12.98
C GLY A 171 20.35 8.64 13.30
N PRO A 172 20.33 9.78 14.04
CA PRO A 172 19.08 10.34 14.59
C PRO A 172 18.18 11.04 13.55
N ASP A 173 18.75 11.58 12.49
CA ASP A 173 18.08 12.49 11.56
C ASP A 173 17.35 11.75 10.42
N PHE A 174 17.62 10.46 10.23
CA PHE A 174 16.97 9.66 9.19
C PHE A 174 15.55 9.28 9.62
N LEU A 175 14.54 9.54 8.78
CA LEU A 175 13.16 9.22 9.11
C LEU A 175 12.97 7.69 9.23
N PHE A 176 12.28 7.29 10.26
CA PHE A 176 11.96 5.88 10.50
C PHE A 176 10.49 5.74 10.89
N GLU A 177 9.66 5.43 9.91
CA GLU A 177 8.26 5.12 10.12
C GLU A 177 8.10 3.63 10.44
N LEU A 178 7.37 3.30 11.50
CA LEU A 178 7.03 1.92 11.84
C LEU A 178 5.58 1.64 11.46
N ARG A 179 5.37 0.78 10.48
CA ARG A 179 4.05 0.24 10.14
C ARG A 179 3.78 -0.97 11.01
N ILE A 180 2.65 -0.95 11.74
CA ILE A 180 2.34 -1.94 12.75
C ILE A 180 0.84 -2.25 12.77
N ASP A 181 0.47 -3.49 13.12
CA ASP A 181 -0.92 -3.85 13.32
C ASP A 181 -1.47 -3.19 14.58
N GLY A 182 -2.54 -2.42 14.43
CA GLY A 182 -3.32 -1.96 15.57
C GLY A 182 -4.11 -3.09 16.23
N THR A 183 -4.40 -4.15 15.46
CA THR A 183 -5.09 -5.35 15.95
C THR A 183 -4.97 -6.46 14.92
N ASP A 184 -4.88 -7.70 15.36
CA ASP A 184 -4.96 -8.88 14.47
C ASP A 184 -6.40 -9.13 13.97
N HIS A 185 -7.40 -8.49 14.53
CA HIS A 185 -8.82 -8.78 14.34
C HIS A 185 -9.18 -10.26 14.59
N GLN A 186 -8.42 -10.93 15.46
CA GLN A 186 -8.63 -12.30 15.86
C GLN A 186 -8.74 -12.39 17.39
N PRO A 187 -9.66 -13.21 17.92
CA PRO A 187 -9.76 -13.42 19.37
C PRO A 187 -8.44 -13.97 19.94
N GLY A 188 -7.91 -13.29 20.96
CA GLY A 188 -6.62 -13.65 21.58
C GLY A 188 -5.39 -13.12 20.84
N GLY A 189 -5.56 -12.36 19.76
CA GLY A 189 -4.47 -11.64 19.09
C GLY A 189 -4.10 -10.35 19.78
N ILE A 190 -3.17 -9.59 19.17
CA ILE A 190 -2.74 -8.30 19.71
C ILE A 190 -3.89 -7.28 19.69
N THR A 191 -3.96 -6.45 20.72
CA THR A 191 -4.94 -5.37 20.86
C THR A 191 -4.30 -4.01 20.57
N PRO A 192 -5.12 -2.98 20.28
CA PRO A 192 -4.59 -1.63 20.10
C PRO A 192 -3.87 -1.07 21.34
N GLU A 193 -4.28 -1.48 22.52
CA GLU A 193 -3.65 -1.12 23.78
C GLU A 193 -2.25 -1.76 23.90
N GLU A 194 -2.12 -3.07 23.65
CA GLU A 194 -0.82 -3.75 23.65
C GLU A 194 0.12 -3.19 22.58
N THR A 195 -0.42 -2.84 21.39
CA THR A 195 0.37 -2.16 20.35
C THR A 195 0.82 -0.78 20.84
N GLY A 196 -0.04 -0.03 21.53
CA GLY A 196 0.32 1.24 22.14
C GLY A 196 1.45 1.12 23.16
N GLU A 197 1.37 0.12 24.04
CA GLU A 197 2.45 -0.18 25.01
C GLU A 197 3.76 -0.56 24.31
N PHE A 198 3.69 -1.35 23.23
CA PHE A 198 4.88 -1.64 22.41
C PHE A 198 5.48 -0.39 21.77
N ILE A 199 4.63 0.53 21.24
CA ILE A 199 5.11 1.79 20.66
C ILE A 199 5.87 2.62 21.70
N GLN A 200 5.42 2.69 22.96
CA GLN A 200 6.18 3.35 24.03
C GLN A 200 7.59 2.75 24.21
N MET A 201 7.75 1.44 24.06
CA MET A 201 9.05 0.77 24.21
C MET A 201 10.03 1.14 23.08
N VAL A 202 9.52 1.49 21.89
CA VAL A 202 10.35 1.80 20.70
C VAL A 202 10.34 3.28 20.30
N GLU A 203 9.59 4.14 20.99
CA GLU A 203 9.38 5.56 20.65
C GLU A 203 10.72 6.31 20.43
N GLN A 204 11.76 6.00 21.18
CA GLN A 204 13.08 6.59 21.04
C GLN A 204 13.81 6.24 19.74
N TYR A 205 13.37 5.20 19.02
CA TYR A 205 14.04 4.71 17.80
C TYR A 205 13.32 5.12 16.52
N ILE A 206 12.01 5.38 16.57
CA ILE A 206 11.15 5.67 15.42
C ILE A 206 10.79 7.16 15.35
N THR A 207 10.25 7.62 14.23
CA THR A 207 9.83 9.02 14.04
C THR A 207 8.33 9.17 13.81
N SER A 208 7.63 8.11 13.41
CA SER A 208 6.19 8.10 13.21
C SER A 208 5.65 6.68 13.25
N VAL A 209 4.34 6.56 13.46
CA VAL A 209 3.62 5.29 13.50
C VAL A 209 2.58 5.24 12.39
N HIS A 210 2.61 4.16 11.61
CA HIS A 210 1.66 3.87 10.54
C HIS A 210 0.78 2.67 10.95
N VAL A 211 -0.46 2.92 11.33
CA VAL A 211 -1.35 1.88 11.83
C VAL A 211 -2.06 1.17 10.69
N THR A 212 -1.88 -0.14 10.66
CA THR A 212 -2.57 -1.10 9.78
C THR A 212 -3.27 -2.16 10.64
N CYS A 213 -3.76 -3.26 10.06
CA CYS A 213 -4.37 -4.35 10.81
C CYS A 213 -4.30 -5.67 10.07
N GLY A 214 -4.53 -6.76 10.82
CA GLY A 214 -4.85 -8.06 10.29
C GLY A 214 -3.63 -8.91 9.94
N ILE A 215 -3.90 -10.16 9.64
CA ILE A 215 -2.90 -11.18 9.30
C ILE A 215 -3.25 -11.82 7.96
N TYR A 216 -2.25 -12.14 7.14
CA TYR A 216 -2.48 -12.69 5.79
C TYR A 216 -3.20 -14.03 5.78
N GLU A 217 -2.97 -14.92 6.73
CA GLU A 217 -3.65 -16.21 6.85
C GLU A 217 -5.18 -16.07 6.96
N GLU A 218 -5.66 -14.94 7.45
CA GLU A 218 -7.08 -14.60 7.62
C GLU A 218 -7.43 -13.27 6.94
N SER A 219 -6.76 -12.92 5.85
CA SER A 219 -6.77 -11.58 5.23
C SER A 219 -8.17 -11.02 4.96
N VAL A 220 -9.09 -11.86 4.49
CA VAL A 220 -10.48 -11.45 4.22
C VAL A 220 -11.24 -11.10 5.49
N LYS A 221 -11.05 -11.88 6.57
CA LYS A 221 -11.73 -11.66 7.84
C LYS A 221 -11.06 -10.57 8.67
N SER A 222 -9.73 -10.52 8.62
CA SER A 222 -8.94 -9.60 9.44
C SER A 222 -8.83 -8.19 8.85
N GLY A 223 -9.26 -8.00 7.60
CA GLY A 223 -9.26 -6.68 6.96
C GLY A 223 -7.89 -6.15 6.57
N THR A 224 -6.88 -7.03 6.45
CA THR A 224 -5.50 -6.70 6.02
C THR A 224 -5.50 -5.78 4.81
N GLU A 225 -6.27 -6.13 3.78
CA GLU A 225 -6.61 -5.21 2.69
C GLU A 225 -8.11 -4.93 2.77
N SER A 226 -8.51 -3.74 3.21
CA SER A 226 -9.94 -3.42 3.32
C SER A 226 -10.65 -3.53 1.95
N SER A 227 -11.67 -4.39 1.88
CA SER A 227 -12.51 -4.61 0.69
C SER A 227 -13.70 -3.67 0.65
N MET A 228 -14.49 -3.74 -0.44
CA MET A 228 -15.75 -3.00 -0.55
C MET A 228 -16.80 -3.39 0.51
N PHE A 229 -16.58 -4.47 1.24
CA PHE A 229 -17.48 -4.96 2.30
C PHE A 229 -17.06 -4.50 3.70
N HIS A 230 -15.88 -3.89 3.84
CA HIS A 230 -15.43 -3.27 5.08
C HIS A 230 -15.82 -1.79 5.11
N GLU A 231 -15.89 -1.21 6.29
CA GLU A 231 -16.03 0.24 6.43
C GLU A 231 -14.81 0.99 5.90
N HIS A 232 -15.01 2.25 5.55
CA HIS A 232 -13.90 3.15 5.20
C HIS A 232 -13.19 3.61 6.46
N GLY A 233 -11.83 3.66 6.40
CA GLY A 233 -11.03 4.09 7.54
C GLY A 233 -10.96 3.08 8.68
N LEU A 234 -11.04 1.77 8.36
CA LEU A 234 -11.04 0.65 9.32
C LEU A 234 -10.04 0.82 10.46
N ASN A 235 -8.86 1.36 10.19
CA ASN A 235 -7.77 1.49 11.16
C ASN A 235 -7.73 2.83 11.90
N ILE A 236 -8.65 3.77 11.64
CA ILE A 236 -8.72 5.04 12.37
C ILE A 236 -9.06 4.80 13.86
N GLY A 237 -9.94 3.84 14.14
CA GLY A 237 -10.27 3.45 15.51
C GLY A 237 -9.07 2.96 16.30
N PRO A 238 -8.39 1.89 15.88
CA PRO A 238 -7.14 1.41 16.48
C PRO A 238 -6.07 2.50 16.60
N ALA A 239 -5.85 3.30 15.53
CA ALA A 239 -4.89 4.40 15.56
C ALA A 239 -5.20 5.42 16.67
N SER A 240 -6.47 5.75 16.88
CA SER A 240 -6.90 6.69 17.91
C SER A 240 -6.63 6.19 19.34
N ILE A 241 -6.56 4.88 19.53
CA ILE A 241 -6.18 4.26 20.81
C ILE A 241 -4.67 4.34 20.97
N ILE A 242 -3.90 3.88 19.97
CA ILE A 242 -2.43 3.88 19.97
C ILE A 242 -1.88 5.30 20.17
N LYS A 243 -2.50 6.30 19.56
CA LYS A 243 -2.11 7.72 19.70
C LYS A 243 -2.08 8.21 21.15
N LYS A 244 -2.80 7.59 22.07
CA LYS A 244 -2.80 7.96 23.49
C LYS A 244 -1.54 7.50 24.23
N TYR A 245 -0.76 6.61 23.60
CA TYR A 245 0.44 6.01 24.21
C TYR A 245 1.74 6.67 23.73
N THR A 246 1.70 7.56 22.75
CA THR A 246 2.92 8.17 22.16
C THR A 246 2.72 9.64 21.84
N SER A 247 3.83 10.39 21.87
CA SER A 247 3.90 11.77 21.38
C SER A 247 4.21 11.86 19.89
N LEU A 248 4.60 10.76 19.25
CA LEU A 248 4.93 10.70 17.83
C LEU A 248 3.68 10.89 16.95
N PRO A 249 3.85 11.40 15.73
CA PRO A 249 2.77 11.41 14.76
C PRO A 249 2.26 9.99 14.46
N VAL A 250 0.92 9.82 14.49
CA VAL A 250 0.25 8.56 14.23
C VAL A 250 -0.66 8.69 13.01
N GLY A 251 -0.43 7.88 12.00
CA GLY A 251 -1.25 7.80 10.80
C GLY A 251 -2.02 6.49 10.69
N ALA A 252 -3.05 6.48 9.86
CA ALA A 252 -3.83 5.28 9.57
C ALA A 252 -3.99 5.05 8.06
N VAL A 253 -3.88 3.78 7.65
CA VAL A 253 -4.32 3.26 6.36
C VAL A 253 -5.60 2.45 6.55
N GLY A 254 -6.33 2.10 5.50
CA GLY A 254 -7.48 1.19 5.60
C GLY A 254 -8.72 1.66 4.84
N GLY A 255 -8.64 1.64 3.51
CA GLY A 255 -9.78 1.97 2.64
C GLY A 255 -10.24 3.42 2.69
N ILE A 256 -9.42 4.33 3.18
CA ILE A 256 -9.70 5.77 3.16
C ILE A 256 -9.69 6.24 1.70
N ASN A 257 -10.76 6.95 1.28
CA ASN A 257 -10.90 7.53 -0.06
C ASN A 257 -11.67 8.87 -0.07
N SER A 258 -11.96 9.43 1.13
CA SER A 258 -12.71 10.65 1.32
C SER A 258 -11.87 11.69 2.07
N PRO A 259 -11.64 12.89 1.49
CA PRO A 259 -10.99 13.99 2.18
C PRO A 259 -11.73 14.38 3.46
N GLU A 260 -13.05 14.42 3.40
CA GLU A 260 -13.91 14.81 4.53
C GLU A 260 -13.74 13.87 5.74
N GLN A 261 -13.54 12.56 5.48
CA GLN A 261 -13.28 11.59 6.54
C GLN A 261 -11.92 11.84 7.20
N VAL A 262 -10.90 12.20 6.41
CA VAL A 262 -9.56 12.50 6.92
C VAL A 262 -9.58 13.76 7.76
N ASP A 263 -10.16 14.85 7.24
CA ASP A 263 -10.25 16.13 7.93
C ASP A 263 -10.97 15.97 9.28
N GLN A 264 -12.06 15.21 9.31
CA GLN A 264 -12.79 14.94 10.54
C GLN A 264 -11.95 14.10 11.51
N ALA A 265 -11.24 13.07 11.05
CA ALA A 265 -10.42 12.24 11.91
C ALA A 265 -9.23 13.00 12.52
N ILE A 266 -8.64 13.94 11.77
CA ILE A 266 -7.58 14.82 12.26
C ILE A 266 -8.17 15.86 13.25
N ALA A 267 -9.29 16.50 12.90
CA ALA A 267 -9.95 17.47 13.77
C ALA A 267 -10.39 16.86 15.12
N ASP A 268 -10.83 15.60 15.09
CA ASP A 268 -11.18 14.84 16.30
C ASP A 268 -9.94 14.37 17.10
N GLY A 269 -8.73 14.62 16.61
CA GLY A 269 -7.48 14.16 17.24
C GLY A 269 -7.27 12.64 17.20
N LYS A 270 -7.92 11.93 16.27
CA LYS A 270 -7.82 10.47 16.14
C LYS A 270 -6.54 10.02 15.45
N ILE A 271 -6.10 10.79 14.45
CA ILE A 271 -4.87 10.59 13.69
C ILE A 271 -4.20 11.93 13.41
N ASP A 272 -2.93 11.92 13.03
CA ASP A 272 -2.18 13.11 12.59
C ASP A 272 -2.07 13.19 11.08
N PHE A 273 -2.08 12.06 10.37
CA PHE A 273 -2.01 11.98 8.91
C PHE A 273 -2.74 10.74 8.40
N ALA A 274 -3.10 10.74 7.13
CA ALA A 274 -3.71 9.59 6.46
C ALA A 274 -2.77 8.99 5.43
N ILE A 275 -2.88 7.66 5.24
CA ILE A 275 -2.06 6.91 4.32
C ILE A 275 -2.95 6.25 3.25
N PHE A 276 -2.52 6.37 2.00
CA PHE A 276 -3.27 5.91 0.85
C PHE A 276 -2.44 4.95 0.00
N GLY A 277 -2.96 3.76 -0.28
CA GLY A 277 -2.40 2.83 -1.26
C GLY A 277 -3.21 2.88 -2.55
N ARG A 278 -4.26 2.06 -2.64
CA ARG A 278 -5.10 1.88 -3.85
C ARG A 278 -5.81 3.15 -4.30
N GLN A 279 -6.05 4.12 -3.41
CA GLN A 279 -6.60 5.43 -3.79
C GLN A 279 -5.65 6.17 -4.74
N MET A 280 -4.33 6.03 -4.57
CA MET A 280 -3.33 6.65 -5.45
C MET A 280 -3.25 5.99 -6.83
N LEU A 281 -3.71 4.73 -6.96
CA LEU A 281 -3.89 4.09 -8.27
C LEU A 281 -5.18 4.55 -8.95
N ALA A 282 -6.23 4.77 -8.18
CA ALA A 282 -7.51 5.27 -8.70
C ALA A 282 -7.41 6.73 -9.14
N ASP A 283 -6.71 7.56 -8.37
CA ASP A 283 -6.50 8.97 -8.63
C ASP A 283 -5.13 9.44 -8.11
N PRO A 284 -4.10 9.50 -8.97
CA PRO A 284 -2.76 9.91 -8.55
C PRO A 284 -2.69 11.39 -8.14
N ASP A 285 -3.67 12.21 -8.53
CA ASP A 285 -3.77 13.66 -8.23
C ASP A 285 -4.70 13.94 -7.04
N PHE A 286 -5.05 12.92 -6.26
CA PHE A 286 -5.96 13.01 -5.13
C PHE A 286 -5.60 14.16 -4.17
N ALA A 287 -4.36 14.21 -3.72
CA ALA A 287 -3.92 15.25 -2.79
C ALA A 287 -4.01 16.66 -3.40
N GLN A 288 -3.62 16.83 -4.67
CA GLN A 288 -3.73 18.11 -5.36
C GLN A 288 -5.19 18.55 -5.49
N LYS A 289 -6.10 17.62 -5.79
CA LYS A 289 -7.54 17.91 -5.88
C LYS A 289 -8.11 18.32 -4.52
N CYS A 290 -7.68 17.66 -3.42
CA CYS A 290 -8.06 18.07 -2.07
C CYS A 290 -7.59 19.51 -1.76
N MET A 291 -6.33 19.83 -2.04
CA MET A 291 -5.79 21.18 -1.82
C MET A 291 -6.49 22.27 -2.63
N ASN A 292 -7.00 21.92 -3.80
CA ASN A 292 -7.71 22.87 -4.68
C ASN A 292 -9.21 23.01 -4.38
N GLY A 293 -9.79 22.16 -3.50
CA GLY A 293 -11.24 22.09 -3.29
C GLY A 293 -12.00 21.40 -4.43
N ASP A 294 -11.30 20.51 -5.16
CA ASP A 294 -11.84 19.81 -6.34
C ASP A 294 -12.34 18.38 -6.00
N GLU A 295 -12.82 18.15 -4.77
CA GLU A 295 -13.21 16.81 -4.27
C GLU A 295 -14.27 16.13 -5.16
N ALA A 296 -15.12 16.90 -5.81
CA ALA A 296 -16.13 16.41 -6.75
C ALA A 296 -15.54 15.68 -7.97
N GLN A 297 -14.26 15.91 -8.28
CA GLN A 297 -13.53 15.30 -9.39
C GLN A 297 -12.68 14.10 -8.97
N ILE A 298 -12.62 13.78 -7.68
CA ILE A 298 -11.83 12.66 -7.19
C ILE A 298 -12.44 11.33 -7.65
N ARG A 299 -11.61 10.49 -8.29
CA ARG A 299 -11.91 9.09 -8.56
C ARG A 299 -11.70 8.29 -7.29
N ARG A 300 -12.73 8.06 -6.50
CA ARG A 300 -12.64 7.33 -5.23
C ARG A 300 -12.48 5.84 -5.49
N CYS A 301 -11.47 5.22 -4.88
CA CYS A 301 -11.16 3.80 -5.03
C CYS A 301 -12.38 2.92 -4.65
N LEU A 302 -12.74 1.97 -5.53
CA LEU A 302 -13.85 1.03 -5.31
C LEU A 302 -13.51 -0.11 -4.33
N ARG A 303 -12.27 -0.26 -3.92
CA ARG A 303 -11.77 -1.38 -3.09
C ARG A 303 -12.11 -2.77 -3.67
N CYS A 304 -12.09 -2.89 -5.00
CA CYS A 304 -12.51 -4.06 -5.78
C CYS A 304 -11.40 -5.08 -6.03
N TYR A 305 -10.20 -4.87 -5.50
CA TYR A 305 -8.98 -5.70 -5.64
C TYR A 305 -8.43 -5.90 -7.07
N LYS A 306 -8.99 -5.30 -8.11
CA LYS A 306 -8.47 -5.48 -9.48
C LYS A 306 -6.98 -5.11 -9.64
N CYS A 307 -6.47 -4.22 -8.80
CA CYS A 307 -5.07 -3.83 -8.78
C CYS A 307 -4.16 -4.75 -7.97
N PHE A 308 -4.72 -5.77 -7.31
CA PHE A 308 -3.98 -6.66 -6.43
C PHE A 308 -3.69 -7.99 -7.16
N PRO A 309 -2.42 -8.42 -7.29
CA PRO A 309 -2.10 -9.72 -7.86
C PRO A 309 -2.42 -10.80 -6.83
N GLY A 310 -3.36 -11.65 -7.10
CA GLY A 310 -3.71 -12.73 -6.20
C GLY A 310 -5.21 -12.86 -5.91
N SER A 311 -6.06 -12.22 -6.71
CA SER A 311 -7.46 -12.63 -6.76
C SER A 311 -7.52 -14.06 -7.31
N PRO A 312 -8.00 -15.05 -6.54
CA PRO A 312 -7.90 -16.48 -6.90
C PRO A 312 -8.82 -16.91 -8.04
N GLU A 313 -9.49 -15.99 -8.73
CA GLU A 313 -10.60 -16.34 -9.62
C GLU A 313 -10.20 -16.91 -10.98
N GLU A 314 -8.93 -16.95 -11.32
CA GLU A 314 -8.48 -17.54 -12.59
C GLU A 314 -7.19 -18.35 -12.44
N GLY A 315 -7.24 -19.54 -11.87
CA GLY A 315 -6.29 -20.63 -12.14
C GLY A 315 -4.80 -20.29 -12.04
N TYR A 316 -4.37 -19.54 -11.03
CA TYR A 316 -2.96 -19.18 -10.81
C TYR A 316 -2.13 -20.31 -10.16
N ASP A 317 -2.69 -21.51 -10.06
CA ASP A 317 -2.07 -22.66 -9.40
C ASP A 317 -0.79 -23.19 -10.09
N ASP A 318 -0.46 -22.70 -11.31
CA ASP A 318 0.64 -23.24 -12.11
C ASP A 318 1.76 -22.22 -12.45
N LEU A 319 1.85 -21.07 -11.75
CA LEU A 319 2.74 -20.02 -12.21
C LEU A 319 4.05 -19.89 -11.42
N PRO A 320 5.18 -20.14 -12.08
CA PRO A 320 6.33 -19.29 -11.88
C PRO A 320 6.08 -17.99 -12.67
N PHE A 321 5.54 -16.93 -12.01
CA PHE A 321 5.42 -15.62 -12.65
C PHE A 321 6.79 -15.15 -13.11
N THR A 322 6.95 -14.95 -14.41
CA THR A 322 8.06 -14.14 -14.89
C THR A 322 7.79 -12.68 -14.52
N SER A 323 8.84 -11.88 -14.33
CA SER A 323 8.72 -10.44 -14.05
C SER A 323 7.83 -9.72 -15.09
N GLU A 324 7.80 -10.18 -16.33
CA GLU A 324 6.97 -9.68 -17.42
C GLU A 324 5.48 -10.03 -17.21
N GLN A 325 5.16 -11.22 -16.73
CA GLN A 325 3.80 -11.63 -16.43
C GLN A 325 3.26 -10.90 -15.20
N LEU A 326 4.08 -10.72 -14.16
CA LEU A 326 3.71 -9.92 -12.99
C LEU A 326 3.37 -8.49 -13.41
N ALA A 327 4.16 -7.88 -14.29
CA ALA A 327 3.93 -6.53 -14.80
C ALA A 327 2.59 -6.37 -15.53
N VAL A 328 2.06 -7.43 -16.16
CA VAL A 328 0.76 -7.39 -16.88
C VAL A 328 -0.43 -7.42 -15.91
N TYR A 329 -0.30 -7.99 -14.71
CA TYR A 329 -1.42 -8.20 -13.80
C TYR A 329 -1.46 -7.26 -12.58
N VAL A 330 -0.32 -6.65 -12.23
CA VAL A 330 -0.20 -5.77 -11.05
C VAL A 330 -0.54 -4.31 -11.39
N GLY A 331 -1.33 -3.68 -10.55
CA GLY A 331 -1.52 -2.21 -10.61
C GLY A 331 -2.63 -1.72 -11.54
N HIS A 332 -3.32 -2.59 -12.28
CA HIS A 332 -4.48 -2.18 -13.07
C HIS A 332 -5.63 -1.71 -12.18
N CYS A 333 -6.27 -0.62 -12.57
CA CYS A 333 -7.41 -0.09 -11.84
C CYS A 333 -8.68 -0.16 -12.67
N THR A 334 -9.78 -0.67 -12.08
CA THR A 334 -11.09 -0.75 -12.75
C THR A 334 -11.59 0.60 -13.24
N ILE A 335 -11.29 1.68 -12.51
CA ILE A 335 -11.83 3.02 -12.78
C ILE A 335 -10.80 4.01 -13.31
N ASN A 336 -9.51 3.65 -13.32
CA ASN A 336 -8.45 4.47 -13.88
C ASN A 336 -7.70 3.67 -14.96
N PRO A 337 -8.03 3.85 -16.25
CA PRO A 337 -7.37 3.13 -17.33
C PRO A 337 -5.89 3.50 -17.52
N MET A 338 -5.45 4.61 -16.92
CA MET A 338 -4.08 5.09 -16.96
C MET A 338 -3.20 4.51 -15.84
N ALA A 339 -3.81 3.85 -14.85
CA ALA A 339 -3.04 3.17 -13.81
C ALA A 339 -2.13 2.12 -14.46
N HIS A 340 -0.88 2.03 -14.00
CA HIS A 340 0.15 1.12 -14.49
C HIS A 340 0.78 1.49 -15.87
N LEU A 341 0.21 2.43 -16.62
CA LEU A 341 0.70 2.80 -17.95
C LEU A 341 1.47 4.16 -18.04
N PRO A 342 1.74 4.91 -16.95
CA PRO A 342 2.27 6.26 -17.08
C PRO A 342 3.61 6.32 -17.81
N PHE A 343 4.45 5.30 -17.67
CA PHE A 343 5.76 5.25 -18.32
C PHE A 343 5.64 5.06 -19.84
N ASP A 344 4.77 4.15 -20.28
CA ASP A 344 4.53 3.90 -21.70
C ASP A 344 3.90 5.13 -22.38
N ILE A 345 3.03 5.83 -21.65
CA ILE A 345 2.33 7.03 -22.14
C ILE A 345 3.26 8.23 -22.24
N GLU A 346 4.18 8.42 -21.28
CA GLU A 346 5.19 9.48 -21.35
C GLU A 346 6.12 9.32 -22.56
N GLN A 347 6.26 8.10 -23.10
CA GLN A 347 7.04 7.79 -24.29
C GLN A 347 6.23 7.90 -25.59
N LEU A 348 4.90 7.95 -25.52
CA LEU A 348 4.09 8.15 -26.71
C LEU A 348 4.28 9.60 -27.23
N PRO A 349 4.38 9.81 -28.55
CA PRO A 349 4.41 11.15 -29.10
C PRO A 349 3.17 11.91 -28.65
N ALA A 350 3.36 13.18 -28.29
CA ALA A 350 2.23 14.04 -27.94
C ALA A 350 1.17 13.93 -29.03
N ALA A 351 -0.07 13.63 -28.64
CA ALA A 351 -1.15 13.51 -29.60
C ALA A 351 -1.33 14.85 -30.33
N GLU A 352 -1.28 14.84 -31.65
CA GLU A 352 -1.64 16.02 -32.42
C GLU A 352 -3.08 16.41 -32.03
N LYS A 353 -3.27 17.67 -31.63
CA LYS A 353 -4.60 18.20 -31.39
C LYS A 353 -5.32 18.25 -32.73
N GLY A 354 -6.26 17.36 -32.96
CA GLY A 354 -7.06 17.29 -34.15
C GLY A 354 -8.40 17.98 -33.95
N SER A 355 -8.93 18.69 -34.94
CA SER A 355 -10.27 19.31 -34.90
C SER A 355 -11.31 18.44 -35.62
N GLN A 356 -11.30 17.14 -35.39
CA GLN A 356 -12.27 16.23 -36.01
C GLN A 356 -13.62 16.26 -35.25
N LYS A 357 -14.69 16.01 -35.98
CA LYS A 357 -16.01 15.74 -35.37
C LYS A 357 -16.07 14.28 -35.00
N VAL A 358 -16.33 14.01 -33.72
CA VAL A 358 -16.39 12.65 -33.17
C VAL A 358 -17.81 12.40 -32.63
N LEU A 359 -18.50 11.41 -33.18
CA LEU A 359 -19.77 10.94 -32.65
C LEU A 359 -19.51 9.69 -31.81
N ILE A 360 -19.96 9.72 -30.55
CA ILE A 360 -19.91 8.59 -29.62
C ILE A 360 -21.35 8.15 -29.35
N VAL A 361 -21.63 6.87 -29.55
CA VAL A 361 -22.96 6.29 -29.35
C VAL A 361 -22.98 5.44 -28.08
N GLY A 362 -23.80 5.83 -27.11
CA GLY A 362 -23.97 5.20 -25.82
C GLY A 362 -23.33 5.98 -24.68
N GLY A 363 -24.16 6.49 -23.77
CA GLY A 363 -23.74 7.27 -22.59
C GLY A 363 -23.44 6.44 -21.34
N GLY A 364 -23.01 5.16 -21.52
CA GLY A 364 -22.42 4.38 -20.45
C GLY A 364 -21.00 4.84 -20.11
N ILE A 365 -20.38 4.24 -19.09
CA ILE A 365 -19.06 4.69 -18.58
C ILE A 365 -17.99 4.69 -19.67
N ALA A 366 -17.96 3.70 -20.55
CA ALA A 366 -17.01 3.63 -21.66
C ALA A 366 -17.19 4.80 -22.65
N GLY A 367 -18.45 5.11 -23.02
CA GLY A 367 -18.76 6.23 -23.90
C GLY A 367 -18.45 7.57 -23.25
N ILE A 368 -18.78 7.73 -21.98
CA ILE A 368 -18.43 8.92 -21.20
C ILE A 368 -16.91 9.12 -21.18
N GLN A 369 -16.11 8.08 -20.86
CA GLN A 369 -14.66 8.18 -20.84
C GLN A 369 -14.08 8.50 -22.24
N ALA A 370 -14.62 7.88 -23.29
CA ALA A 370 -14.22 8.19 -24.66
C ALA A 370 -14.52 9.65 -25.04
N ALA A 371 -15.68 10.18 -24.62
CA ALA A 371 -16.06 11.56 -24.87
C ALA A 371 -15.13 12.56 -24.16
N ILE A 372 -14.83 12.33 -22.89
CA ILE A 372 -13.88 13.13 -22.11
C ILE A 372 -12.51 13.13 -22.81
N THR A 373 -11.96 11.95 -23.10
CA THR A 373 -10.63 11.83 -23.72
C THR A 373 -10.57 12.49 -25.09
N ALA A 374 -11.61 12.36 -25.93
CA ALA A 374 -11.65 12.99 -27.24
C ALA A 374 -11.73 14.52 -27.12
N ALA A 375 -12.51 15.05 -26.16
CA ALA A 375 -12.61 16.49 -25.92
C ALA A 375 -11.28 17.07 -25.40
N GLU A 376 -10.60 16.39 -24.46
CA GLU A 376 -9.26 16.76 -23.96
C GLU A 376 -8.22 16.83 -25.08
N ARG A 377 -8.35 16.00 -26.11
CA ARG A 377 -7.51 16.01 -27.32
C ARG A 377 -7.89 17.09 -28.31
N GLY A 378 -8.92 17.90 -28.06
CA GLY A 378 -9.34 19.05 -28.86
C GLY A 378 -10.28 18.69 -30.01
N HIS A 379 -10.95 17.53 -29.97
CA HIS A 379 -12.00 17.17 -30.93
C HIS A 379 -13.34 17.83 -30.59
N LYS A 380 -14.20 18.01 -31.61
CA LYS A 380 -15.62 18.38 -31.40
C LYS A 380 -16.41 17.10 -31.16
N VAL A 381 -16.89 16.92 -29.94
CA VAL A 381 -17.49 15.65 -29.51
C VAL A 381 -19.00 15.78 -29.33
N THR A 382 -19.73 14.83 -29.92
CA THR A 382 -21.17 14.63 -29.66
C THR A 382 -21.33 13.24 -29.04
N LEU A 383 -21.89 13.16 -27.84
CA LEU A 383 -22.26 11.94 -27.14
C LEU A 383 -23.77 11.71 -27.24
N ALA A 384 -24.19 10.67 -27.94
CA ALA A 384 -25.59 10.31 -28.09
C ALA A 384 -25.96 9.14 -27.16
N GLU A 385 -27.01 9.32 -26.37
CA GLU A 385 -27.58 8.31 -25.47
C GLU A 385 -29.07 8.11 -25.74
N LYS A 386 -29.50 6.85 -25.88
CA LYS A 386 -30.89 6.50 -26.20
C LYS A 386 -31.87 6.65 -25.03
N SER A 387 -31.37 6.76 -23.82
CA SER A 387 -32.19 6.94 -22.62
C SER A 387 -32.22 8.39 -22.18
N ASP A 388 -32.98 8.68 -21.15
CA ASP A 388 -33.06 9.99 -20.52
C ASP A 388 -31.94 10.25 -19.48
N LYS A 389 -30.99 9.29 -19.37
CA LYS A 389 -29.93 9.34 -18.34
C LYS A 389 -28.60 8.80 -18.86
N LEU A 390 -27.48 9.40 -18.37
CA LEU A 390 -26.11 8.91 -18.55
C LEU A 390 -25.74 7.94 -17.44
N GLY A 391 -24.80 7.03 -17.69
CA GLY A 391 -24.25 6.08 -16.70
C GLY A 391 -24.48 4.63 -17.06
N GLY A 392 -25.38 4.36 -18.01
CA GLY A 392 -25.62 3.03 -18.56
C GLY A 392 -25.97 1.99 -17.49
N LEU A 393 -25.29 0.84 -17.50
CA LEU A 393 -25.57 -0.25 -16.57
C LEU A 393 -25.41 0.14 -15.08
N LEU A 394 -24.59 1.15 -14.77
CA LEU A 394 -24.37 1.56 -13.37
C LEU A 394 -25.58 2.23 -12.71
N TYR A 395 -26.70 2.41 -13.41
CA TYR A 395 -27.94 2.89 -12.79
C TYR A 395 -28.46 2.03 -11.65
N PHE A 396 -28.13 0.74 -11.61
CA PHE A 396 -28.53 -0.11 -10.50
C PHE A 396 -28.03 0.44 -9.15
N THR A 397 -26.92 1.20 -9.15
CA THR A 397 -26.37 1.81 -7.93
C THR A 397 -27.24 2.91 -7.34
N ASP A 398 -28.22 3.41 -8.07
CA ASP A 398 -29.16 4.41 -7.54
C ASP A 398 -30.16 3.80 -6.54
N VAL A 399 -30.37 2.49 -6.64
CA VAL A 399 -31.28 1.71 -5.76
C VAL A 399 -30.51 0.77 -4.83
N ASP A 400 -29.32 0.34 -5.22
CA ASP A 400 -28.45 -0.51 -4.39
C ASP A 400 -27.63 0.35 -3.41
N ILE A 401 -28.07 0.40 -2.17
CA ILE A 401 -27.43 1.20 -1.12
C ILE A 401 -26.07 0.65 -0.70
N ASP A 402 -25.77 -0.62 -0.98
CA ASP A 402 -24.55 -1.31 -0.58
C ASP A 402 -23.38 -1.07 -1.54
N LYS A 403 -23.56 -0.22 -2.57
CA LYS A 403 -22.54 0.12 -3.57
C LYS A 403 -22.24 1.63 -3.63
N PRO A 404 -21.96 2.30 -2.48
CA PRO A 404 -21.77 3.76 -2.45
C PRO A 404 -20.57 4.21 -3.28
N ASP A 405 -19.44 3.48 -3.24
CA ASP A 405 -18.24 3.82 -4.01
C ASP A 405 -18.49 3.76 -5.52
N LEU A 406 -19.22 2.75 -5.99
CA LEU A 406 -19.55 2.63 -7.40
C LEU A 406 -20.56 3.69 -7.86
N ARG A 407 -21.52 4.06 -7.01
CA ARG A 407 -22.42 5.20 -7.25
C ARG A 407 -21.62 6.49 -7.37
N ASN A 408 -20.73 6.77 -6.43
CA ASN A 408 -19.87 7.94 -6.46
C ASN A 408 -19.05 8.02 -7.76
N PHE A 409 -18.52 6.89 -8.22
CA PHE A 409 -17.79 6.82 -9.49
C PHE A 409 -18.71 7.16 -10.68
N LYS A 410 -19.89 6.56 -10.78
CA LYS A 410 -20.86 6.89 -11.83
C LYS A 410 -21.19 8.38 -11.85
N ASP A 411 -21.51 8.93 -10.68
CA ASP A 411 -21.92 10.33 -10.56
C ASP A 411 -20.76 11.30 -10.88
N MET A 412 -19.55 10.95 -10.48
CA MET A 412 -18.34 11.70 -10.83
C MET A 412 -18.13 11.71 -12.35
N MET A 413 -18.22 10.56 -13.03
CA MET A 413 -18.07 10.47 -14.49
C MET A 413 -19.11 11.29 -15.23
N ILE A 414 -20.36 11.29 -14.76
CA ILE A 414 -21.45 12.11 -15.33
C ILE A 414 -21.19 13.61 -15.12
N ARG A 415 -20.65 14.00 -13.96
CA ARG A 415 -20.25 15.42 -13.74
C ARG A 415 -19.11 15.79 -14.66
N GLU A 416 -18.11 14.92 -14.77
CA GLU A 416 -16.89 15.19 -15.53
C GLU A 416 -17.17 15.40 -17.01
N VAL A 417 -17.96 14.55 -17.66
CA VAL A 417 -18.29 14.73 -19.08
C VAL A 417 -19.04 16.05 -19.36
N LYS A 418 -19.82 16.53 -18.38
CA LYS A 418 -20.55 17.80 -18.50
C LYS A 418 -19.63 19.05 -18.32
N ARG A 419 -18.44 18.86 -17.76
CA ARG A 419 -17.42 19.95 -17.62
C ARG A 419 -16.60 20.15 -18.89
N HIS A 420 -16.57 19.15 -19.75
CA HIS A 420 -15.88 19.20 -21.04
C HIS A 420 -16.82 19.75 -22.14
N ASP A 421 -16.22 20.28 -23.21
CA ASP A 421 -16.98 20.76 -24.40
C ASP A 421 -17.50 19.56 -25.20
N VAL A 422 -18.51 18.86 -24.63
CA VAL A 422 -19.17 17.70 -25.22
C VAL A 422 -20.65 18.02 -25.41
N GLU A 423 -21.12 17.97 -26.65
CA GLU A 423 -22.54 18.01 -26.95
C GLU A 423 -23.20 16.70 -26.55
N ILE A 424 -24.20 16.74 -25.66
CA ILE A 424 -24.89 15.54 -25.17
C ILE A 424 -26.30 15.51 -25.76
N LEU A 425 -26.58 14.49 -26.57
CA LEU A 425 -27.91 14.22 -27.15
C LEU A 425 -28.55 13.06 -26.40
N MET A 426 -29.72 13.31 -25.82
CA MET A 426 -30.50 12.34 -25.05
C MET A 426 -31.77 11.98 -25.82
N ASN A 427 -32.28 10.73 -25.70
CA ASN A 427 -33.52 10.20 -26.30
C ASN A 427 -33.44 10.00 -27.81
#